data_01ad6e96e764edad829c48a4872ce768
#
_entry.id   01ad6e96e764edad829c48a4872ce768
#
_cell.length_a   1.000
_cell.length_b   1.000
_cell.length_c   1.000
_cell.angle_alpha   90.00
_cell.angle_beta   90.00
_cell.angle_gamma   90.00
#
_symmetry.space_group_name_H-M   'P 1'
#
loop_
_entity.id
_entity.type
_entity.pdbx_description
1 polymer ?
#
loop_
_entity_poly.entity_id
_entity_poly.type
_entity_poly.pdbx_seq_one_letter_code
_entity_poly.pdbx_strand_id
1 'polypeptide(L)'
;DLLNRLTIKNLKLNKKRSIVTTIGILLSVALITAVATMVTSFRESLIEYEKKSNGNYEYVFYDVPESEISFLKNNRSIKDLYLVSGLGYAKIESQNEAKPYAYVVSMDKNAMENLGLNLVEGKVPTNESEIVIPTSVKTNGRLDYKVGDYITLDIGQRQSEGYNLNQNNPYDIDTKEEIINTKTKTYKIVGIVKRMDLEPYTAPGYTFITYSENGSKLNDVYVYLTNKGLKN
;
A
#
# COMPACT_ATOMS: atom_id res chain seq x y z
N ASP A 1 37.82 8.58 -53.54
CA ASP A 1 37.63 7.56 -52.57
C ASP A 1 38.67 6.45 -52.47
N LEU A 2 39.94 6.92 -52.57
CA LEU A 2 41.13 6.08 -52.47
C LEU A 2 41.21 5.38 -51.08
N LEU A 3 40.86 6.12 -50.02
CA LEU A 3 40.83 5.64 -48.63
C LEU A 3 39.86 4.43 -48.42
N ASN A 4 38.69 4.52 -48.98
CA ASN A 4 37.72 3.42 -48.89
C ASN A 4 38.16 2.16 -49.64
N ARG A 5 38.83 2.33 -50.81
CA ARG A 5 39.40 1.22 -51.57
C ARG A 5 40.57 0.55 -50.83
N LEU A 6 41.47 1.34 -50.21
CA LEU A 6 42.57 0.82 -49.39
C LEU A 6 42.05 0.11 -48.13
N THR A 7 41.06 0.64 -47.46
CA THR A 7 40.43 0.01 -46.28
C THR A 7 39.81 -1.33 -46.64
N ILE A 8 39.02 -1.40 -47.72
CA ILE A 8 38.40 -2.65 -48.19
C ILE A 8 39.44 -3.69 -48.59
N LYS A 9 40.55 -3.25 -49.27
CA LYS A 9 41.65 -4.14 -49.66
C LYS A 9 42.38 -4.72 -48.44
N ASN A 10 42.64 -3.89 -47.40
CA ASN A 10 43.24 -4.33 -46.14
C ASN A 10 42.32 -5.32 -45.38
N LEU A 11 41.02 -5.05 -45.31
CA LEU A 11 40.05 -5.97 -44.71
C LEU A 11 40.00 -7.31 -45.42
N LYS A 12 40.09 -7.33 -46.75
CA LYS A 12 40.15 -8.58 -47.56
C LYS A 12 41.44 -9.39 -47.38
N LEU A 13 42.57 -8.70 -47.22
CA LEU A 13 43.88 -9.36 -46.99
C LEU A 13 43.97 -9.96 -45.58
N ASN A 14 43.35 -9.37 -44.58
CA ASN A 14 43.38 -9.80 -43.17
C ASN A 14 41.99 -10.32 -42.68
N LYS A 15 41.29 -11.08 -43.53
CA LYS A 15 39.92 -11.54 -43.26
C LYS A 15 39.72 -12.16 -41.87
N LYS A 16 40.59 -13.06 -41.45
CA LYS A 16 40.48 -13.74 -40.14
C LYS A 16 40.52 -12.74 -38.97
N ARG A 17 41.50 -11.80 -39.01
CA ARG A 17 41.65 -10.77 -37.98
C ARG A 17 40.47 -9.81 -37.96
N SER A 18 39.98 -9.39 -39.11
CA SER A 18 38.82 -8.51 -39.24
C SER A 18 37.54 -9.16 -38.69
N ILE A 19 37.32 -10.44 -39.01
CA ILE A 19 36.17 -11.20 -38.50
C ILE A 19 36.21 -11.30 -36.97
N VAL A 20 37.37 -11.69 -36.40
CA VAL A 20 37.51 -11.80 -34.93
C VAL A 20 37.28 -10.48 -34.24
N THR A 21 37.82 -9.38 -34.79
CA THR A 21 37.61 -8.03 -34.23
C THR A 21 36.13 -7.62 -34.31
N THR A 22 35.46 -7.87 -35.44
CA THR A 22 34.04 -7.57 -35.62
C THR A 22 33.17 -8.38 -34.65
N ILE A 23 33.45 -9.68 -34.51
CA ILE A 23 32.75 -10.53 -33.53
C ILE A 23 32.96 -10.00 -32.11
N GLY A 24 34.19 -9.60 -31.75
CA GLY A 24 34.50 -9.03 -30.44
C GLY A 24 33.70 -7.76 -30.15
N ILE A 25 33.61 -6.84 -31.12
CA ILE A 25 32.82 -5.61 -31.01
C ILE A 25 31.33 -5.94 -30.86
N LEU A 26 30.79 -6.84 -31.69
CA LEU A 26 29.39 -7.27 -31.63
C LEU A 26 29.03 -7.86 -30.27
N LEU A 27 29.90 -8.76 -29.76
CA LEU A 27 29.70 -9.38 -28.44
C LEU A 27 29.76 -8.33 -27.32
N SER A 28 30.69 -7.39 -27.40
CA SER A 28 30.79 -6.29 -26.39
C SER A 28 29.55 -5.40 -26.38
N VAL A 29 29.07 -4.99 -27.56
CA VAL A 29 27.84 -4.17 -27.68
C VAL A 29 26.63 -4.96 -27.20
N ALA A 30 26.51 -6.23 -27.60
CA ALA A 30 25.43 -7.10 -27.16
C ALA A 30 25.42 -7.27 -25.63
N LEU A 31 26.60 -7.47 -25.02
CA LEU A 31 26.71 -7.59 -23.57
C LEU A 31 26.32 -6.31 -22.85
N ILE A 32 26.81 -5.14 -23.29
CA ILE A 32 26.47 -3.83 -22.71
C ILE A 32 24.96 -3.60 -22.81
N THR A 33 24.35 -3.87 -23.96
CA THR A 33 22.93 -3.72 -24.19
C THR A 33 22.11 -4.66 -23.27
N ALA A 34 22.54 -5.93 -23.17
CA ALA A 34 21.86 -6.90 -22.31
C ALA A 34 21.90 -6.47 -20.83
N VAL A 35 23.06 -6.01 -20.33
CA VAL A 35 23.21 -5.53 -18.95
C VAL A 35 22.36 -4.28 -18.74
N ALA A 36 22.40 -3.31 -19.63
CA ALA A 36 21.59 -2.09 -19.54
C ALA A 36 20.09 -2.40 -19.50
N THR A 37 19.63 -3.30 -20.37
CA THR A 37 18.23 -3.74 -20.41
C THR A 37 17.83 -4.45 -19.11
N MET A 38 18.69 -5.34 -18.60
CA MET A 38 18.45 -6.06 -17.35
C MET A 38 18.32 -5.10 -16.17
N VAL A 39 19.21 -4.10 -16.05
CA VAL A 39 19.17 -3.09 -14.98
C VAL A 39 17.87 -2.27 -15.07
N THR A 40 17.48 -1.84 -16.27
CA THR A 40 16.24 -1.07 -16.47
C THR A 40 15.02 -1.89 -16.10
N SER A 41 14.91 -3.13 -16.59
CA SER A 41 13.79 -4.02 -16.29
C SER A 41 13.70 -4.35 -14.80
N PHE A 42 14.83 -4.57 -14.15
CA PHE A 42 14.85 -4.81 -12.70
C PHE A 42 14.37 -3.60 -11.91
N ARG A 43 14.84 -2.40 -12.27
CA ARG A 43 14.38 -1.15 -11.65
C ARG A 43 12.89 -0.93 -11.83
N GLU A 44 12.37 -1.13 -13.03
CA GLU A 44 10.92 -1.01 -13.31
C GLU A 44 10.10 -2.02 -12.49
N SER A 45 10.57 -3.28 -12.42
CA SER A 45 9.92 -4.32 -11.62
C SER A 45 9.92 -3.99 -10.12
N LEU A 46 10.99 -3.41 -9.59
CA LEU A 46 11.03 -2.97 -8.18
C LEU A 46 10.04 -1.84 -7.92
N ILE A 47 9.98 -0.84 -8.81
CA ILE A 47 9.05 0.29 -8.66
C ILE A 47 7.59 -0.20 -8.74
N GLU A 48 7.30 -1.11 -9.67
CA GLU A 48 5.96 -1.70 -9.79
C GLU A 48 5.59 -2.55 -8.56
N TYR A 49 6.54 -3.33 -8.05
CA TYR A 49 6.37 -4.10 -6.82
C TYR A 49 6.09 -3.20 -5.61
N GLU A 50 6.85 -2.11 -5.43
CA GLU A 50 6.62 -1.14 -4.35
C GLU A 50 5.23 -0.49 -4.45
N LYS A 51 4.85 -0.01 -5.63
CA LYS A 51 3.52 0.57 -5.85
C LYS A 51 2.39 -0.40 -5.54
N LYS A 52 2.57 -1.68 -5.88
CA LYS A 52 1.57 -2.72 -5.62
C LYS A 52 1.48 -3.10 -4.14
N SER A 53 2.61 -3.08 -3.42
CA SER A 53 2.68 -3.47 -2.01
C SER A 53 2.32 -2.32 -1.08
N ASN A 54 2.87 -1.14 -1.30
CA ASN A 54 2.78 0.02 -0.40
C ASN A 54 1.71 1.04 -0.83
N GLY A 55 1.20 0.93 -2.04
CA GLY A 55 0.24 1.87 -2.61
C GLY A 55 0.89 2.93 -3.50
N ASN A 56 0.03 3.63 -4.24
CA ASN A 56 0.42 4.61 -5.25
C ASN A 56 0.24 6.04 -4.70
N TYR A 57 1.06 6.43 -3.74
CA TYR A 57 1.04 7.76 -3.13
C TYR A 57 2.46 8.22 -2.77
N GLU A 58 2.66 9.52 -2.61
CA GLU A 58 3.93 10.13 -2.20
C GLU A 58 3.87 10.77 -0.81
N TYR A 59 2.69 11.30 -0.41
CA TYR A 59 2.52 11.98 0.87
C TYR A 59 1.24 11.53 1.56
N VAL A 60 1.25 11.61 2.89
CA VAL A 60 0.09 11.36 3.75
C VAL A 60 -0.12 12.56 4.66
N PHE A 61 -1.34 13.06 4.70
CA PHE A 61 -1.79 14.04 5.68
C PHE A 61 -2.73 13.34 6.66
N TYR A 62 -2.40 13.39 7.93
CA TYR A 62 -3.18 12.74 8.98
C TYR A 62 -4.22 13.68 9.57
N ASP A 63 -5.34 13.11 10.03
CA ASP A 63 -6.40 13.82 10.76
C ASP A 63 -6.96 15.04 10.01
N VAL A 64 -7.07 14.98 8.69
CA VAL A 64 -7.59 16.08 7.86
C VAL A 64 -9.11 16.20 8.04
N PRO A 65 -9.62 17.37 8.45
CA PRO A 65 -11.05 17.62 8.53
C PRO A 65 -11.72 17.51 7.15
N GLU A 66 -12.94 16.99 7.13
CA GLU A 66 -13.74 16.87 5.90
C GLU A 66 -13.84 18.21 5.14
N SER A 67 -13.92 19.34 5.87
CA SER A 67 -13.97 20.68 5.29
C SER A 67 -12.75 21.07 4.47
N GLU A 68 -11.58 20.49 4.74
CA GLU A 68 -10.33 20.79 4.05
C GLU A 68 -10.05 19.87 2.85
N ILE A 69 -10.76 18.75 2.73
CA ILE A 69 -10.57 17.78 1.64
C ILE A 69 -10.85 18.43 0.28
N SER A 70 -11.86 19.28 0.17
CA SER A 70 -12.19 19.99 -1.06
C SER A 70 -11.06 20.93 -1.52
N PHE A 71 -10.34 21.56 -0.59
CA PHE A 71 -9.16 22.37 -0.90
C PHE A 71 -8.03 21.51 -1.49
N LEU A 72 -7.76 20.36 -0.91
CA LEU A 72 -6.77 19.42 -1.43
C LEU A 72 -7.17 18.89 -2.82
N LYS A 73 -8.44 18.51 -3.02
CA LYS A 73 -8.96 18.05 -4.32
C LYS A 73 -8.79 19.08 -5.44
N ASN A 74 -8.87 20.35 -5.13
CA ASN A 74 -8.74 21.45 -6.10
C ASN A 74 -7.30 21.89 -6.34
N ASN A 75 -6.33 21.31 -5.65
CA ASN A 75 -4.91 21.68 -5.82
C ASN A 75 -4.35 21.06 -7.11
N ARG A 76 -3.84 21.91 -8.01
CA ARG A 76 -3.28 21.51 -9.32
C ARG A 76 -2.03 20.64 -9.23
N SER A 77 -1.36 20.60 -8.09
CA SER A 77 -0.18 19.76 -7.86
C SER A 77 -0.57 18.32 -7.47
N ILE A 78 -1.82 18.09 -7.09
CA ILE A 78 -2.36 16.78 -6.71
C ILE A 78 -3.01 16.16 -7.96
N LYS A 79 -2.59 14.94 -8.28
CA LYS A 79 -3.17 14.16 -9.36
C LYS A 79 -4.34 13.33 -8.87
N ASP A 80 -4.13 12.60 -7.79
CA ASP A 80 -5.12 11.74 -7.16
C ASP A 80 -5.06 11.87 -5.63
N LEU A 81 -6.17 11.61 -4.98
CA LEU A 81 -6.35 11.71 -3.55
C LEU A 81 -7.17 10.52 -3.05
N TYR A 82 -6.65 9.83 -2.04
CA TYR A 82 -7.26 8.64 -1.46
C TYR A 82 -7.57 8.88 0.01
N LEU A 83 -8.81 8.59 0.42
CA LEU A 83 -9.30 8.82 1.78
C LEU A 83 -9.34 7.51 2.55
N VAL A 84 -8.73 7.52 3.74
CA VAL A 84 -8.84 6.45 4.74
C VAL A 84 -9.44 7.06 5.99
N SER A 85 -10.62 6.61 6.37
CA SER A 85 -11.35 7.16 7.52
C SER A 85 -11.32 6.18 8.67
N GLY A 86 -10.66 6.53 9.78
CA GLY A 86 -10.69 5.75 11.01
C GLY A 86 -12.07 5.77 11.65
N LEU A 87 -12.69 4.60 11.78
CA LEU A 87 -13.99 4.44 12.46
C LEU A 87 -13.81 4.16 13.96
N GLY A 88 -12.67 3.59 14.36
CA GLY A 88 -12.33 3.33 15.75
C GLY A 88 -11.83 1.91 16.00
N TYR A 89 -11.78 1.57 17.27
CA TYR A 89 -11.25 0.31 17.77
C TYR A 89 -12.36 -0.55 18.38
N ALA A 90 -12.26 -1.86 18.22
CA ALA A 90 -13.09 -2.82 18.91
C ALA A 90 -12.21 -3.92 19.52
N LYS A 91 -12.51 -4.31 20.75
CA LYS A 91 -11.82 -5.44 21.39
C LYS A 91 -12.21 -6.76 20.70
N ILE A 92 -11.21 -7.59 20.41
CA ILE A 92 -11.40 -8.93 19.85
C ILE A 92 -10.65 -9.97 20.72
N GLU A 93 -11.04 -11.23 20.61
CA GLU A 93 -10.46 -12.34 21.39
C GLU A 93 -9.08 -12.78 20.83
N SER A 94 -8.20 -11.81 20.52
CA SER A 94 -6.87 -12.09 20.02
C SER A 94 -6.02 -12.78 21.09
N GLN A 95 -5.30 -13.83 20.71
CA GLN A 95 -4.33 -14.48 21.59
C GLN A 95 -3.00 -13.69 21.69
N ASN A 96 -2.80 -12.71 20.81
CA ASN A 96 -1.69 -11.77 20.95
C ASN A 96 -2.08 -10.64 21.90
N GLU A 97 -1.58 -10.70 23.13
CA GLU A 97 -1.87 -9.72 24.17
C GLU A 97 -1.45 -8.29 23.79
N ALA A 98 -0.40 -8.13 22.99
CA ALA A 98 0.06 -6.83 22.51
C ALA A 98 -0.83 -6.25 21.36
N LYS A 99 -1.76 -7.06 20.82
CA LYS A 99 -2.64 -6.67 19.71
C LYS A 99 -4.08 -7.12 19.94
N PRO A 100 -4.75 -6.54 20.96
CA PRO A 100 -6.07 -6.99 21.40
C PRO A 100 -7.24 -6.42 20.61
N TYR A 101 -6.99 -5.56 19.59
CA TYR A 101 -8.04 -4.81 18.91
C TYR A 101 -8.17 -5.13 17.43
N ALA A 102 -9.38 -4.96 16.90
CA ALA A 102 -9.62 -4.62 15.51
C ALA A 102 -9.64 -3.09 15.40
N TYR A 103 -8.86 -2.53 14.48
CA TYR A 103 -8.94 -1.13 14.08
C TYR A 103 -9.72 -1.05 12.77
N VAL A 104 -10.91 -0.47 12.82
CA VAL A 104 -11.81 -0.42 11.67
C VAL A 104 -11.62 0.89 10.94
N VAL A 105 -11.33 0.79 9.64
CA VAL A 105 -11.24 1.93 8.72
C VAL A 105 -12.22 1.76 7.57
N SER A 106 -12.65 2.85 6.98
CA SER A 106 -13.39 2.85 5.73
C SER A 106 -12.58 3.45 4.61
N MET A 107 -12.76 2.90 3.41
CA MET A 107 -12.15 3.37 2.16
C MET A 107 -13.19 3.34 1.06
N ASP A 108 -13.06 4.25 0.09
CA ASP A 108 -13.77 4.12 -1.17
C ASP A 108 -13.07 3.13 -2.12
N LYS A 109 -13.69 2.86 -3.25
CA LYS A 109 -13.14 1.95 -4.26
C LYS A 109 -11.76 2.40 -4.75
N ASN A 110 -11.59 3.70 -4.99
CA ASN A 110 -10.36 4.27 -5.50
C ASN A 110 -9.21 4.11 -4.49
N ALA A 111 -9.46 4.34 -3.21
CA ALA A 111 -8.49 4.10 -2.14
C ALA A 111 -8.10 2.63 -2.03
N MET A 112 -9.06 1.70 -2.08
CA MET A 112 -8.80 0.26 -2.05
C MET A 112 -7.91 -0.21 -3.22
N GLU A 113 -8.13 0.32 -4.42
CA GLU A 113 -7.36 -0.04 -5.61
C GLU A 113 -5.94 0.52 -5.60
N ASN A 114 -5.70 1.67 -4.96
CA ASN A 114 -4.44 2.41 -5.05
C ASN A 114 -3.57 2.37 -3.77
N LEU A 115 -4.11 1.94 -2.63
CA LEU A 115 -3.37 1.90 -1.36
C LEU A 115 -2.84 0.49 -1.00
N GLY A 116 -2.66 -0.38 -1.98
CA GLY A 116 -2.01 -1.68 -1.77
C GLY A 116 -2.87 -2.72 -1.05
N LEU A 117 -4.21 -2.65 -1.19
CA LEU A 117 -5.10 -3.68 -0.69
C LEU A 117 -4.95 -4.96 -1.53
N ASN A 118 -4.25 -5.95 -0.99
CA ASN A 118 -3.96 -7.20 -1.67
C ASN A 118 -4.91 -8.31 -1.19
N LEU A 119 -5.91 -8.63 -2.00
CA LEU A 119 -6.88 -9.68 -1.73
C LEU A 119 -6.22 -11.06 -1.81
N VAL A 120 -6.45 -11.90 -0.79
CA VAL A 120 -5.99 -13.29 -0.71
C VAL A 120 -7.15 -14.24 -0.98
N GLU A 121 -8.34 -13.94 -0.46
CA GLU A 121 -9.54 -14.75 -0.59
C GLU A 121 -10.79 -13.86 -0.62
N GLY A 122 -11.83 -14.28 -1.33
CA GLY A 122 -13.12 -13.58 -1.38
C GLY A 122 -13.12 -12.37 -2.31
N LYS A 123 -13.74 -11.28 -1.89
CA LYS A 123 -13.88 -10.03 -2.65
C LYS A 123 -13.62 -8.81 -1.77
N VAL A 124 -13.42 -7.64 -2.39
CA VAL A 124 -13.38 -6.36 -1.68
C VAL A 124 -14.79 -5.92 -1.25
N PRO A 125 -14.94 -5.18 -0.13
CA PRO A 125 -16.24 -4.67 0.29
C PRO A 125 -16.78 -3.63 -0.69
N THR A 126 -18.09 -3.67 -0.92
CA THR A 126 -18.80 -2.77 -1.83
C THR A 126 -19.86 -1.91 -1.14
N ASN A 127 -20.07 -2.14 0.14
CA ASN A 127 -21.00 -1.38 0.98
C ASN A 127 -20.55 -1.40 2.45
N GLU A 128 -21.16 -0.56 3.26
CA GLU A 128 -20.82 -0.35 4.67
C GLU A 128 -21.11 -1.51 5.62
N SER A 129 -21.80 -2.57 5.16
CA SER A 129 -22.06 -3.77 5.96
C SER A 129 -21.10 -4.92 5.64
N GLU A 130 -20.23 -4.73 4.67
CA GLU A 130 -19.17 -5.67 4.28
C GLU A 130 -17.81 -5.22 4.85
N ILE A 131 -16.98 -6.19 5.20
CA ILE A 131 -15.64 -5.94 5.74
C ILE A 131 -14.64 -6.97 5.22
N VAL A 132 -13.40 -6.57 5.04
CA VAL A 132 -12.27 -7.48 4.85
C VAL A 132 -11.34 -7.41 6.04
N ILE A 133 -10.70 -8.54 6.35
CA ILE A 133 -9.82 -8.70 7.49
C ILE A 133 -8.43 -9.15 7.03
N PRO A 134 -7.35 -8.77 7.72
CA PRO A 134 -6.01 -9.19 7.33
C PRO A 134 -5.71 -10.63 7.74
N THR A 135 -4.87 -11.31 6.97
CA THR A 135 -4.38 -12.67 7.28
C THR A 135 -3.75 -12.77 8.66
N SER A 136 -3.19 -11.67 9.18
CA SER A 136 -2.56 -11.60 10.50
C SER A 136 -3.53 -11.85 11.67
N VAL A 137 -4.82 -11.65 11.48
CA VAL A 137 -5.84 -12.02 12.48
C VAL A 137 -5.77 -13.51 12.79
N LYS A 138 -5.59 -14.36 11.76
CA LYS A 138 -5.45 -15.81 11.91
C LYS A 138 -4.02 -16.19 12.33
N THR A 139 -3.01 -15.68 11.66
CA THR A 139 -1.62 -16.12 11.87
C THR A 139 -1.00 -15.60 13.16
N ASN A 140 -1.40 -14.42 13.61
CA ASN A 140 -0.90 -13.75 14.80
C ASN A 140 -1.93 -13.76 15.95
N GLY A 141 -3.18 -13.39 15.65
CA GLY A 141 -4.27 -13.33 16.64
C GLY A 141 -4.90 -14.69 16.97
N ARG A 142 -4.64 -15.72 16.16
CA ARG A 142 -5.21 -17.07 16.30
C ARG A 142 -6.75 -17.11 16.23
N LEU A 143 -7.36 -16.16 15.55
CA LEU A 143 -8.79 -16.11 15.28
C LEU A 143 -9.10 -16.69 13.89
N ASP A 144 -9.92 -17.70 13.83
CA ASP A 144 -10.24 -18.45 12.59
C ASP A 144 -11.52 -17.94 11.92
N TYR A 145 -11.59 -16.63 11.66
CA TYR A 145 -12.67 -16.06 10.86
C TYR A 145 -12.53 -16.46 9.40
N LYS A 146 -13.68 -16.70 8.75
CA LYS A 146 -13.78 -17.15 7.35
C LYS A 146 -14.60 -16.17 6.53
N VAL A 147 -14.36 -16.16 5.22
CA VAL A 147 -15.24 -15.47 4.27
C VAL A 147 -16.65 -16.04 4.38
N GLY A 148 -17.62 -15.15 4.56
CA GLY A 148 -19.03 -15.47 4.78
C GLY A 148 -19.49 -15.36 6.24
N ASP A 149 -18.56 -15.35 7.21
CA ASP A 149 -18.90 -15.15 8.62
C ASP A 149 -19.40 -13.73 8.89
N TYR A 150 -20.15 -13.58 9.97
CA TYR A 150 -20.57 -12.28 10.50
C TYR A 150 -19.78 -11.99 11.76
N ILE A 151 -19.32 -10.72 11.90
CA ILE A 151 -18.65 -10.25 13.09
C ILE A 151 -19.37 -9.00 13.62
N THR A 152 -19.67 -9.01 14.92
CA THR A 152 -20.26 -7.85 15.60
C THR A 152 -19.17 -7.18 16.43
N LEU A 153 -18.95 -5.89 16.19
CA LEU A 153 -17.90 -5.10 16.79
C LEU A 153 -18.50 -3.91 17.52
N ASP A 154 -18.07 -3.66 18.76
CA ASP A 154 -18.35 -2.46 19.53
C ASP A 154 -17.22 -1.46 19.26
N ILE A 155 -17.41 -0.60 18.25
CA ILE A 155 -16.39 0.28 17.71
C ILE A 155 -16.45 1.63 18.45
N GLY A 156 -15.33 2.03 19.04
CA GLY A 156 -15.22 3.30 19.76
C GLY A 156 -13.80 3.88 19.74
N GLN A 157 -13.61 4.94 20.49
CA GLN A 157 -12.32 5.60 20.63
C GLN A 157 -11.50 4.92 21.73
N ARG A 158 -10.28 4.56 21.42
CA ARG A 158 -9.31 4.05 22.37
C ARG A 158 -8.74 5.21 23.19
N GLN A 159 -8.78 5.08 24.51
CA GLN A 159 -8.37 6.14 25.44
C GLN A 159 -7.65 5.57 26.65
N SER A 160 -6.67 6.33 27.18
CA SER A 160 -6.06 6.09 28.47
C SER A 160 -5.88 7.43 29.19
N GLU A 161 -6.26 7.48 30.48
CA GLU A 161 -6.14 8.68 31.32
C GLU A 161 -6.70 9.98 30.69
N GLY A 162 -7.77 9.86 29.88
CA GLY A 162 -8.38 10.98 29.18
C GLY A 162 -7.73 11.37 27.84
N TYR A 163 -6.63 10.72 27.45
CA TYR A 163 -5.96 10.96 26.17
C TYR A 163 -6.39 9.93 25.11
N ASN A 164 -6.72 10.41 23.94
CA ASN A 164 -7.02 9.55 22.80
C ASN A 164 -5.75 8.87 22.29
N LEU A 165 -5.84 7.57 22.10
CA LEU A 165 -4.76 6.74 21.56
C LEU A 165 -5.08 6.31 20.12
N ASN A 166 -4.02 6.12 19.32
CA ASN A 166 -4.11 5.71 17.92
C ASN A 166 -3.21 4.49 17.63
N GLN A 167 -3.07 4.12 16.36
CA GLN A 167 -2.27 2.96 15.94
C GLN A 167 -0.76 3.11 16.20
N ASN A 168 -0.25 4.32 16.43
CA ASN A 168 1.15 4.57 16.78
C ASN A 168 1.44 4.45 18.29
N ASN A 169 0.39 4.30 19.11
CA ASN A 169 0.50 4.04 20.53
C ASN A 169 0.35 2.53 20.77
N PRO A 170 1.45 1.79 21.03
CA PRO A 170 1.38 0.36 21.31
C PRO A 170 0.44 0.08 22.49
N TYR A 171 -0.12 -1.10 22.52
CA TYR A 171 -0.88 -1.57 23.69
C TYR A 171 0.10 -1.91 24.82
N ASP A 172 -0.19 -1.39 26.00
CA ASP A 172 0.51 -1.71 27.22
C ASP A 172 -0.50 -2.23 28.25
N ILE A 173 -0.29 -3.47 28.70
CA ILE A 173 -1.17 -4.14 29.67
C ILE A 173 -1.20 -3.42 31.03
N ASP A 174 -0.12 -2.70 31.37
CA ASP A 174 -0.01 -1.95 32.61
C ASP A 174 -0.74 -0.60 32.54
N THR A 175 -1.05 -0.11 31.36
CA THR A 175 -1.90 1.07 31.16
C THR A 175 -3.36 0.68 31.16
N LYS A 176 -4.18 1.41 31.94
CA LYS A 176 -5.63 1.22 31.94
C LYS A 176 -6.23 1.86 30.68
N GLU A 177 -6.22 1.10 29.60
CA GLU A 177 -6.89 1.51 28.38
C GLU A 177 -8.35 1.07 28.37
N GLU A 178 -9.21 1.91 27.79
CA GLU A 178 -10.61 1.61 27.57
C GLU A 178 -11.06 2.08 26.18
N ILE A 179 -12.09 1.44 25.66
CA ILE A 179 -12.77 1.86 24.44
C ILE A 179 -14.03 2.61 24.86
N ILE A 180 -14.08 3.90 24.55
CA ILE A 180 -15.20 4.78 24.92
C ILE A 180 -16.06 5.13 23.70
N ASN A 181 -17.29 5.61 23.97
CA ASN A 181 -18.24 6.04 22.93
C ASN A 181 -18.51 4.98 21.87
N THR A 182 -18.63 3.72 22.29
CA THR A 182 -18.81 2.58 21.39
C THR A 182 -20.16 2.61 20.67
N LYS A 183 -20.13 2.19 19.40
CA LYS A 183 -21.29 1.87 18.58
C LYS A 183 -21.18 0.44 18.08
N THR A 184 -22.19 -0.35 18.33
CA THR A 184 -22.23 -1.74 17.87
C THR A 184 -22.59 -1.78 16.39
N LYS A 185 -21.76 -2.48 15.60
CA LYS A 185 -22.00 -2.72 14.17
C LYS A 185 -21.67 -4.14 13.80
N THR A 186 -22.55 -4.76 13.01
CA THR A 186 -22.34 -6.10 12.47
C THR A 186 -21.93 -6.01 11.03
N TYR A 187 -20.86 -6.72 10.67
CA TYR A 187 -20.32 -6.81 9.33
C TYR A 187 -20.33 -8.25 8.84
N LYS A 188 -20.52 -8.42 7.54
CA LYS A 188 -20.23 -9.67 6.85
C LYS A 188 -18.77 -9.65 6.37
N ILE A 189 -17.98 -10.64 6.73
CA ILE A 189 -16.62 -10.81 6.22
C ILE A 189 -16.72 -11.31 4.78
N VAL A 190 -16.30 -10.48 3.83
CA VAL A 190 -16.41 -10.78 2.39
C VAL A 190 -15.07 -11.14 1.76
N GLY A 191 -13.96 -10.90 2.45
CA GLY A 191 -12.63 -11.23 1.96
C GLY A 191 -11.56 -11.20 3.04
N ILE A 192 -10.46 -11.82 2.70
CA ILE A 192 -9.22 -11.83 3.50
C ILE A 192 -8.14 -11.17 2.66
N VAL A 193 -7.40 -10.24 3.26
CA VAL A 193 -6.37 -9.44 2.61
C VAL A 193 -5.01 -9.65 3.27
N LYS A 194 -3.92 -9.33 2.56
CA LYS A 194 -2.62 -9.21 3.23
C LYS A 194 -2.65 -8.00 4.16
N ARG A 195 -1.85 -8.05 5.25
CA ARG A 195 -1.64 -6.87 6.08
C ARG A 195 -1.16 -5.71 5.21
N MET A 196 -1.78 -4.55 5.34
CA MET A 196 -1.37 -3.35 4.61
C MET A 196 -0.21 -2.65 5.31
N ASP A 197 0.69 -2.05 4.54
CA ASP A 197 1.86 -1.35 5.08
C ASP A 197 1.51 -0.03 5.80
N LEU A 198 0.30 0.49 5.59
CA LEU A 198 -0.23 1.61 6.36
C LEU A 198 -0.48 1.27 7.86
N GLU A 199 -0.49 -0.01 8.23
CA GLU A 199 -0.58 -0.44 9.62
C GLU A 199 0.82 -0.46 10.24
N PRO A 200 1.12 0.38 11.27
CA PRO A 200 2.40 0.36 11.96
C PRO A 200 2.74 -1.04 12.53
N TYR A 201 4.01 -1.38 12.57
CA TYR A 201 4.45 -2.69 13.05
C TYR A 201 4.02 -2.96 14.50
N THR A 202 4.05 -1.93 15.35
CA THR A 202 3.66 -1.98 16.77
C THR A 202 2.19 -1.66 17.01
N ALA A 203 1.39 -1.53 15.96
CA ALA A 203 -0.02 -1.19 16.09
C ALA A 203 -0.78 -2.21 16.94
N PRO A 204 -1.59 -1.75 17.91
CA PRO A 204 -2.35 -2.62 18.80
C PRO A 204 -3.63 -3.18 18.17
N GLY A 205 -4.00 -2.70 17.00
CA GLY A 205 -5.16 -3.14 16.25
C GLY A 205 -4.80 -3.74 14.89
N TYR A 206 -5.44 -4.85 14.53
CA TYR A 206 -5.46 -5.36 13.17
C TYR A 206 -6.37 -4.47 12.33
N THR A 207 -5.89 -4.01 11.17
CA THR A 207 -6.67 -3.12 10.32
C THR A 207 -7.74 -3.87 9.53
N PHE A 208 -9.00 -3.65 9.89
CA PHE A 208 -10.19 -4.15 9.21
C PHE A 208 -10.71 -3.06 8.29
N ILE A 209 -11.07 -3.38 7.06
CA ILE A 209 -11.44 -2.39 6.05
C ILE A 209 -12.88 -2.62 5.59
N THR A 210 -13.71 -1.61 5.75
CA THR A 210 -15.07 -1.54 5.19
C THR A 210 -15.14 -0.50 4.07
N TYR A 211 -16.25 -0.45 3.36
CA TYR A 211 -16.49 0.52 2.29
C TYR A 211 -17.20 1.76 2.82
N SER A 212 -16.83 2.93 2.31
CA SER A 212 -17.62 4.15 2.39
C SER A 212 -17.28 5.08 1.23
N GLU A 213 -18.28 5.64 0.55
CA GLU A 213 -18.06 6.66 -0.50
C GLU A 213 -17.66 8.01 0.08
N ASN A 214 -18.14 8.29 1.28
CA ASN A 214 -17.88 9.56 1.96
C ASN A 214 -16.92 9.31 3.12
N GLY A 215 -15.92 10.17 3.24
CA GLY A 215 -15.04 10.17 4.39
C GLY A 215 -15.78 10.38 5.71
N SER A 216 -15.08 10.36 6.81
CA SER A 216 -15.58 10.72 8.13
C SER A 216 -15.17 12.15 8.50
N LYS A 217 -15.44 12.56 9.75
CA LYS A 217 -15.05 13.88 10.26
C LYS A 217 -13.56 14.16 10.18
N LEU A 218 -12.73 13.11 10.37
CA LEU A 218 -11.30 13.16 10.25
C LEU A 218 -10.86 12.03 9.31
N ASN A 219 -9.95 12.34 8.39
CA ASN A 219 -9.48 11.41 7.38
C ASN A 219 -7.97 11.47 7.26
N ASP A 220 -7.35 10.32 7.04
CA ASP A 220 -6.00 10.26 6.54
C ASP A 220 -6.04 10.37 5.02
N VAL A 221 -5.36 11.37 4.49
CA VAL A 221 -5.40 11.71 3.07
C VAL A 221 -4.09 11.32 2.43
N TYR A 222 -4.13 10.30 1.59
CA TYR A 222 -3.00 9.83 0.79
C TYR A 222 -3.02 10.54 -0.56
N VAL A 223 -1.90 11.13 -0.94
CA VAL A 223 -1.81 12.05 -2.09
C VAL A 223 -0.82 11.52 -3.10
N TYR A 224 -1.26 11.46 -4.36
CA TYR A 224 -0.43 11.22 -5.53
C TYR A 224 -0.26 12.50 -6.34
N LEU A 225 1.00 12.93 -6.53
CA LEU A 225 1.30 14.21 -7.14
C LEU A 225 1.38 14.15 -8.67
N THR A 226 1.20 15.29 -9.31
CA THR A 226 1.56 15.49 -10.71
C THR A 226 3.08 15.60 -10.86
N ASN A 227 3.60 15.34 -12.08
CA ASN A 227 5.03 15.54 -12.38
C ASN A 227 5.54 16.97 -12.11
N LYS A 228 4.65 17.97 -12.09
CA LYS A 228 4.96 19.36 -11.69
C LYS A 228 4.98 19.51 -10.18
N GLY A 229 4.11 18.82 -9.46
CA GLY A 229 4.07 18.81 -7.99
C GLY A 229 5.30 18.19 -7.35
N LEU A 230 5.92 17.20 -8.00
CA LEU A 230 7.17 16.58 -7.53
C LEU A 230 8.42 17.45 -7.67
N LYS A 231 8.35 18.55 -8.43
CA LYS A 231 9.50 19.45 -8.71
C LYS A 231 9.50 20.75 -7.90
N ASN A 232 8.44 20.99 -7.13
CA ASN A 232 8.28 22.12 -6.22
C ASN A 232 8.35 21.65 -4.76
#